data_3ffdaaecb730259b61e210c06f831978
#
_entry.id   3ffdaaecb730259b61e210c06f831978
#
_cell.length_a   1.000
_cell.length_b   1.000
_cell.length_c   1.000
_cell.angle_alpha   90.00
_cell.angle_beta   90.00
_cell.angle_gamma   90.00
#
_symmetry.space_group_name_H-M   'P 1'
#
loop_
_entity.id
_entity.type
_entity.pdbx_description
1 polymer ?
#
loop_
_entity_poly.entity_id
_entity_poly.type
_entity_poly.pdbx_seq_one_letter_code
_entity_poly.pdbx_strand_id
1 'polypeptide(L)'
;MPVLEQATKWATNKMPKVINPTVHAIIDYATAASFFSMAALFWKGNKRAAISCLVCGGAETVTALLTNYPGGVTDSISFETHGRIDFGMSGMISSMPNLLRFSDENESTFFRMQGLAMAAVTGLTDFTGTGEPHQRERLDERAA
;
A
#
# COMPACT_ATOMS: atom_id res chain seq x y z
N MET A 1 -6.84 9.43 14.88
CA MET A 1 -6.58 10.69 14.15
C MET A 1 -7.77 11.05 13.27
N PRO A 2 -8.67 11.93 13.72
CA PRO A 2 -9.94 12.17 13.03
C PRO A 2 -9.81 12.76 11.63
N VAL A 3 -8.77 13.57 11.39
CA VAL A 3 -8.56 14.24 10.09
C VAL A 3 -8.12 13.25 8.99
N LEU A 4 -7.22 12.33 9.33
CA LEU A 4 -6.76 11.31 8.38
C LEU A 4 -7.90 10.33 8.03
N GLU A 5 -8.71 9.97 9.02
CA GLU A 5 -9.87 9.11 8.82
C GLU A 5 -10.94 9.77 7.96
N GLN A 6 -11.20 11.07 8.17
CA GLN A 6 -12.15 11.84 7.34
C GLN A 6 -11.64 12.01 5.91
N ALA A 7 -10.35 12.32 5.73
CA ALA A 7 -9.75 12.46 4.41
C ALA A 7 -9.78 11.13 3.64
N THR A 8 -9.46 10.01 4.31
CA THR A 8 -9.53 8.68 3.72
C THR A 8 -10.96 8.33 3.31
N LYS A 9 -11.93 8.53 4.18
CA LYS A 9 -13.36 8.30 3.90
C LYS A 9 -13.86 9.18 2.75
N TRP A 10 -13.47 10.44 2.69
CA TRP A 10 -13.87 11.34 1.61
C TRP A 10 -13.29 10.91 0.26
N ALA A 11 -12.00 10.59 0.21
CA ALA A 11 -11.33 10.15 -1.00
C ALA A 11 -11.87 8.80 -1.49
N THR A 12 -12.12 7.86 -0.58
CA THR A 12 -12.55 6.50 -0.92
C THR A 12 -14.03 6.38 -1.26
N ASN A 13 -14.91 7.25 -0.70
CA ASN A 13 -16.36 7.14 -0.92
C ASN A 13 -16.83 7.61 -2.31
N LYS A 14 -16.02 8.36 -3.05
CA LYS A 14 -16.37 8.88 -4.39
C LYS A 14 -15.84 8.06 -5.56
N MET A 15 -14.97 7.08 -5.30
CA MET A 15 -14.39 6.23 -6.34
C MET A 15 -15.15 4.90 -6.45
N PRO A 16 -15.32 4.35 -7.67
CA PRO A 16 -15.92 3.04 -7.84
C PRO A 16 -15.04 1.97 -7.18
N LYS A 17 -15.65 1.03 -6.46
CA LYS A 17 -14.96 -0.06 -5.77
C LYS A 17 -14.83 -1.26 -6.70
N VAL A 18 -13.75 -1.29 -7.50
CA VAL A 18 -13.52 -2.29 -8.55
C VAL A 18 -12.39 -3.26 -8.24
N ILE A 19 -11.61 -2.98 -7.18
CA ILE A 19 -10.49 -3.84 -6.74
C ILE A 19 -10.96 -4.67 -5.54
N ASN A 20 -10.96 -5.98 -5.70
CA ASN A 20 -11.26 -6.92 -4.62
C ASN A 20 -9.99 -7.24 -3.79
N PRO A 21 -10.10 -7.90 -2.61
CA PRO A 21 -8.96 -8.20 -1.75
C PRO A 21 -7.85 -9.01 -2.43
N THR A 22 -8.18 -9.96 -3.31
CA THR A 22 -7.18 -10.77 -4.02
C THR A 22 -6.36 -9.94 -5.00
N VAL A 23 -7.02 -9.10 -5.79
CA VAL A 23 -6.35 -8.19 -6.74
C VAL A 23 -5.51 -7.18 -5.98
N HIS A 24 -6.01 -6.65 -4.86
CA HIS A 24 -5.25 -5.73 -4.01
C HIS A 24 -3.96 -6.38 -3.49
N ALA A 25 -4.03 -7.60 -2.95
CA ALA A 25 -2.87 -8.34 -2.49
C ALA A 25 -1.80 -8.56 -3.59
N ILE A 26 -2.23 -8.86 -4.82
CA ILE A 26 -1.33 -9.00 -5.97
C ILE A 26 -0.63 -7.66 -6.26
N ILE A 27 -1.37 -6.56 -6.19
CA ILE A 27 -0.82 -5.20 -6.41
C ILE A 27 0.19 -4.85 -5.31
N ASP A 28 -0.06 -5.17 -4.04
CA ASP A 28 0.86 -4.91 -2.93
C ASP A 28 2.21 -5.61 -3.15
N TYR A 29 2.19 -6.91 -3.45
CA TYR A 29 3.42 -7.65 -3.74
C TYR A 29 4.13 -7.14 -5.00
N ALA A 30 3.41 -6.74 -6.04
CA ALA A 30 3.98 -6.12 -7.23
C ALA A 30 4.61 -4.76 -6.90
N THR A 31 3.97 -3.98 -6.03
CA THR A 31 4.48 -2.70 -5.53
C THR A 31 5.77 -2.90 -4.73
N ALA A 32 5.79 -3.84 -3.78
CA ALA A 32 6.99 -4.18 -3.03
C ALA A 32 8.13 -4.61 -3.96
N ALA A 33 7.86 -5.48 -4.93
CA ALA A 33 8.84 -5.93 -5.92
C ALA A 33 9.38 -4.76 -6.76
N SER A 34 8.53 -3.80 -7.13
CA SER A 34 8.96 -2.59 -7.85
C SER A 34 9.93 -1.75 -7.02
N PHE A 35 9.66 -1.56 -5.73
CA PHE A 35 10.57 -0.85 -4.83
C PHE A 35 11.93 -1.53 -4.71
N PHE A 36 11.97 -2.87 -4.53
CA PHE A 36 13.24 -3.60 -4.45
C PHE A 36 14.01 -3.55 -5.77
N SER A 37 13.33 -3.63 -6.90
CA SER A 37 13.95 -3.51 -8.22
C SER A 37 14.55 -2.11 -8.42
N MET A 38 13.81 -1.06 -8.05
CA MET A 38 14.31 0.31 -8.15
C MET A 38 15.44 0.59 -7.14
N ALA A 39 15.41 -0.03 -5.96
CA ALA A 39 16.53 0.05 -5.03
C ALA A 39 17.84 -0.44 -5.66
N ALA A 40 17.79 -1.58 -6.35
CA ALA A 40 18.94 -2.12 -7.06
C ALA A 40 19.44 -1.19 -8.18
N LEU A 41 18.50 -0.62 -8.97
CA LEU A 41 18.84 0.30 -10.05
C LEU A 41 19.45 1.61 -9.53
N PHE A 42 18.91 2.18 -8.47
CA PHE A 42 19.37 3.43 -7.89
C PHE A 42 20.66 3.29 -7.06
N TRP A 43 21.02 2.06 -6.68
CA TRP A 43 22.08 1.80 -5.69
C TRP A 43 23.41 2.49 -5.99
N LYS A 44 23.83 2.52 -7.25
CA LYS A 44 25.10 3.13 -7.66
C LYS A 44 25.01 4.63 -7.86
N GLY A 45 23.88 5.15 -8.30
CA GLY A 45 23.72 6.56 -8.64
C GLY A 45 23.20 7.41 -7.49
N ASN A 46 22.21 6.89 -6.74
CA ASN A 46 21.51 7.64 -5.70
C ASN A 46 21.20 6.76 -4.49
N LYS A 47 22.11 6.75 -3.53
CA LYS A 47 21.98 5.96 -2.29
C LYS A 47 20.75 6.35 -1.46
N ARG A 48 20.38 7.63 -1.43
CA ARG A 48 19.21 8.10 -0.68
C ARG A 48 17.92 7.54 -1.28
N ALA A 49 17.77 7.62 -2.58
CA ALA A 49 16.64 7.02 -3.28
C ALA A 49 16.62 5.48 -3.13
N ALA A 50 17.77 4.82 -3.27
CA ALA A 50 17.88 3.37 -3.10
C ALA A 50 17.46 2.90 -1.70
N ILE A 51 17.96 3.56 -0.64
CA ILE A 51 17.59 3.26 0.75
C ILE A 51 16.11 3.54 0.99
N SER A 52 15.58 4.64 0.45
CA SER A 52 14.15 4.95 0.52
C SER A 52 13.30 3.83 -0.11
N CYS A 53 13.72 3.30 -1.27
CA CYS A 53 13.07 2.15 -1.89
C CYS A 53 13.11 0.91 -1.01
N LEU A 54 14.24 0.59 -0.37
CA LEU A 54 14.32 -0.55 0.55
C LEU A 54 13.38 -0.40 1.75
N VAL A 55 13.31 0.79 2.32
CA VAL A 55 12.42 1.09 3.45
C VAL A 55 10.95 0.97 3.03
N CYS A 56 10.57 1.58 1.91
CA CYS A 56 9.20 1.54 1.41
C CYS A 56 8.78 0.12 1.01
N GLY A 57 9.63 -0.60 0.26
CA GLY A 57 9.37 -1.99 -0.13
C GLY A 57 9.30 -2.94 1.06
N GLY A 58 10.15 -2.73 2.08
CA GLY A 58 10.11 -3.49 3.34
C GLY A 58 8.83 -3.23 4.12
N ALA A 59 8.43 -1.97 4.27
CA ALA A 59 7.19 -1.59 4.95
C ALA A 59 5.96 -2.18 4.24
N GLU A 60 5.90 -2.07 2.92
CA GLU A 60 4.84 -2.66 2.09
C GLU A 60 4.76 -4.18 2.28
N THR A 61 5.91 -4.88 2.18
CA THR A 61 5.97 -6.32 2.38
C THR A 61 5.47 -6.74 3.76
N VAL A 62 5.91 -6.06 4.82
CA VAL A 62 5.51 -6.37 6.20
C VAL A 62 4.01 -6.13 6.37
N THR A 63 3.48 -5.01 5.87
CA THR A 63 2.05 -4.71 5.95
C THR A 63 1.23 -5.78 5.21
N ALA A 64 1.64 -6.16 3.99
CA ALA A 64 0.99 -7.21 3.23
C ALA A 64 0.99 -8.56 3.96
N LEU A 65 2.12 -9.00 4.50
CA LEU A 65 2.23 -10.27 5.23
C LEU A 65 1.37 -10.33 6.51
N LEU A 66 1.20 -9.20 7.18
CA LEU A 66 0.44 -9.11 8.44
C LEU A 66 -1.06 -8.91 8.22
N THR A 67 -1.51 -8.70 7.00
CA THR A 67 -2.90 -8.36 6.69
C THR A 67 -3.77 -9.60 6.51
N ASN A 68 -4.98 -9.56 7.07
CA ASN A 68 -6.02 -10.57 6.87
C ASN A 68 -6.68 -10.39 5.49
N TYR A 69 -6.05 -10.92 4.46
CA TYR A 69 -6.54 -11.00 3.09
C TYR A 69 -5.86 -12.15 2.33
N PRO A 70 -6.31 -12.51 1.09
CA PRO A 70 -5.65 -13.55 0.31
C PRO A 70 -4.19 -13.19 -0.01
N GLY A 71 -3.24 -13.94 0.54
CA GLY A 71 -1.81 -13.65 0.42
C GLY A 71 -1.14 -13.13 1.69
N GLY A 72 -1.91 -12.79 2.74
CA GLY A 72 -1.37 -12.53 4.07
C GLY A 72 -0.96 -13.82 4.77
N VAL A 73 0.00 -13.71 5.69
CA VAL A 73 0.50 -14.85 6.49
C VAL A 73 -0.16 -14.88 7.86
N THR A 74 -0.52 -13.72 8.40
CA THR A 74 -1.20 -13.56 9.69
C THR A 74 -2.44 -12.69 9.55
N ASP A 75 -3.28 -12.70 10.58
CA ASP A 75 -4.49 -11.87 10.67
C ASP A 75 -4.29 -10.68 11.63
N SER A 76 -3.05 -10.20 11.78
CA SER A 76 -2.70 -9.17 12.76
C SER A 76 -3.27 -7.79 12.40
N ILE A 77 -3.44 -7.51 11.12
CA ILE A 77 -3.98 -6.27 10.58
C ILE A 77 -5.26 -6.59 9.81
N SER A 78 -6.38 -5.95 10.16
CA SER A 78 -7.60 -6.06 9.36
C SER A 78 -7.41 -5.41 7.99
N PHE A 79 -8.11 -5.88 6.97
CA PHE A 79 -8.02 -5.31 5.63
C PHE A 79 -8.44 -3.82 5.59
N GLU A 80 -9.40 -3.42 6.41
CA GLU A 80 -9.77 -2.01 6.56
C GLU A 80 -8.63 -1.16 7.15
N THR A 81 -7.92 -1.68 8.17
CA THR A 81 -6.76 -1.01 8.77
C THR A 81 -5.60 -0.92 7.77
N HIS A 82 -5.38 -1.98 6.98
CA HIS A 82 -4.42 -1.97 5.87
C HIS A 82 -4.67 -0.80 4.92
N GLY A 83 -5.90 -0.61 4.46
CA GLY A 83 -6.24 0.52 3.58
C GLY A 83 -5.95 1.90 4.19
N ARG A 84 -6.05 2.05 5.49
CA ARG A 84 -5.66 3.30 6.19
C ARG A 84 -4.15 3.48 6.21
N ILE A 85 -3.40 2.38 6.40
CA ILE A 85 -1.93 2.38 6.34
C ILE A 85 -1.47 2.76 4.93
N ASP A 86 -2.02 2.14 3.89
CA ASP A 86 -1.70 2.43 2.49
C ASP A 86 -1.92 3.88 2.13
N PHE A 87 -3.05 4.45 2.56
CA PHE A 87 -3.32 5.86 2.32
C PHE A 87 -2.26 6.75 2.99
N GLY A 88 -1.87 6.46 4.22
CA GLY A 88 -0.77 7.15 4.90
C GLY A 88 0.57 6.95 4.21
N MET A 89 0.87 5.72 3.78
CA MET A 89 2.09 5.39 3.04
C MET A 89 2.15 6.09 1.68
N SER A 90 1.05 6.21 0.97
CA SER A 90 1.01 6.92 -0.32
C SER A 90 1.49 8.37 -0.20
N GLY A 91 1.06 9.07 0.86
CA GLY A 91 1.52 10.43 1.19
C GLY A 91 3.00 10.46 1.59
N MET A 92 3.43 9.54 2.45
CA MET A 92 4.82 9.41 2.88
C MET A 92 5.75 9.14 1.69
N ILE A 93 5.43 8.17 0.84
CA ILE A 93 6.22 7.81 -0.34
C ILE A 93 6.35 8.99 -1.28
N SER A 94 5.25 9.70 -1.58
CA SER A 94 5.27 10.91 -2.43
C SER A 94 6.16 12.02 -1.85
N SER A 95 6.30 12.07 -0.52
CA SER A 95 7.07 13.10 0.18
C SER A 95 8.55 12.73 0.38
N MET A 96 8.93 11.45 0.20
CA MET A 96 10.31 10.97 0.41
C MET A 96 11.37 11.79 -0.32
N PRO A 97 11.18 12.18 -1.62
CA PRO A 97 12.17 12.99 -2.32
C PRO A 97 12.46 14.34 -1.64
N ASN A 98 11.44 14.97 -1.09
CA ASN A 98 11.60 16.24 -0.37
C ASN A 98 12.25 16.02 1.01
N LEU A 99 11.81 15.01 1.74
CA LEU A 99 12.33 14.69 3.08
C LEU A 99 13.81 14.32 3.04
N LEU A 100 14.24 13.58 2.04
CA LEU A 100 15.61 13.06 1.91
C LEU A 100 16.45 13.83 0.89
N ARG A 101 15.95 15.00 0.45
CA ARG A 101 16.67 15.97 -0.39
C ARG A 101 17.18 15.41 -1.71
N PHE A 102 16.32 14.71 -2.44
CA PHE A 102 16.55 14.29 -3.82
C PHE A 102 15.38 14.65 -4.75
N SER A 103 14.62 15.70 -4.39
CA SER A 103 13.44 16.16 -5.15
C SER A 103 13.75 16.61 -6.57
N ASP A 104 14.97 17.09 -6.79
CA ASP A 104 15.43 17.60 -8.08
C ASP A 104 16.14 16.52 -8.93
N GLU A 105 16.22 15.31 -8.42
CA GLU A 105 16.85 14.16 -9.10
C GLU A 105 15.79 13.32 -9.81
N ASN A 106 16.16 12.63 -10.89
CA ASN A 106 15.25 11.86 -11.74
C ASN A 106 14.48 10.77 -10.97
N GLU A 107 15.11 10.19 -9.95
CA GLU A 107 14.55 9.16 -9.09
C GLU A 107 13.31 9.65 -8.32
N SER A 108 13.17 10.95 -8.11
CA SER A 108 12.01 11.54 -7.43
C SER A 108 10.69 11.23 -8.14
N THR A 109 10.73 11.12 -9.47
CA THR A 109 9.55 10.81 -10.29
C THR A 109 8.95 9.45 -9.93
N PHE A 110 9.80 8.44 -9.70
CA PHE A 110 9.33 7.11 -9.28
C PHE A 110 8.50 7.17 -7.99
N PHE A 111 9.00 7.87 -6.97
CA PHE A 111 8.30 7.99 -5.69
C PHE A 111 6.96 8.73 -5.80
N ARG A 112 6.92 9.81 -6.58
CA ARG A 112 5.68 10.57 -6.81
C ARG A 112 4.64 9.73 -7.54
N MET A 113 5.04 9.03 -8.59
CA MET A 113 4.15 8.15 -9.36
C MET A 113 3.70 6.96 -8.53
N GLN A 114 4.58 6.37 -7.74
CA GLN A 114 4.24 5.23 -6.88
C GLN A 114 3.26 5.63 -5.78
N GLY A 115 3.47 6.76 -5.11
CA GLY A 115 2.52 7.25 -4.11
C GLY A 115 1.16 7.59 -4.70
N LEU A 116 1.12 8.18 -5.90
CA LEU A 116 -0.14 8.45 -6.61
C LEU A 116 -0.85 7.14 -7.00
N ALA A 117 -0.11 6.14 -7.49
CA ALA A 117 -0.66 4.84 -7.84
C ALA A 117 -1.25 4.14 -6.61
N MET A 118 -0.55 4.13 -5.47
CA MET A 118 -1.05 3.57 -4.20
C MET A 118 -2.33 4.28 -3.74
N ALA A 119 -2.37 5.61 -3.79
CA ALA A 119 -3.58 6.37 -3.44
C ALA A 119 -4.77 5.99 -4.34
N ALA A 120 -4.53 5.81 -5.64
CA ALA A 120 -5.56 5.39 -6.60
C ALA A 120 -6.03 3.96 -6.31
N VAL A 121 -5.13 3.01 -6.08
CA VAL A 121 -5.46 1.63 -5.72
C VAL A 121 -6.29 1.59 -4.43
N THR A 122 -5.86 2.29 -3.38
CA THR A 122 -6.61 2.41 -2.13
C THR A 122 -8.00 2.98 -2.35
N GLY A 123 -8.12 4.03 -3.17
CA GLY A 123 -9.41 4.63 -3.51
C GLY A 123 -10.36 3.69 -4.27
N LEU A 124 -9.81 2.82 -5.13
CA LEU A 124 -10.58 1.86 -5.96
C LEU A 124 -10.85 0.52 -5.25
N THR A 125 -10.28 0.28 -4.08
CA THR A 125 -10.40 -0.99 -3.38
C THR A 125 -11.65 -1.06 -2.51
N ASP A 126 -12.33 -2.20 -2.55
CA ASP A 126 -13.40 -2.55 -1.61
C ASP A 126 -12.82 -3.19 -0.35
N PHE A 127 -12.65 -2.39 0.70
CA PHE A 127 -12.15 -2.84 1.99
C PHE A 127 -13.23 -3.50 2.88
N THR A 128 -14.49 -3.53 2.44
CA THR A 128 -15.58 -4.14 3.23
C THR A 128 -15.62 -5.66 3.15
N GLY A 129 -14.84 -6.25 2.23
CA GLY A 129 -14.66 -7.69 2.12
C GLY A 129 -15.88 -8.48 1.67
N THR A 130 -16.89 -7.82 1.10
CA THR A 130 -18.13 -8.49 0.69
C THR A 130 -18.00 -9.33 -0.58
N GLY A 131 -16.82 -9.37 -1.21
CA GLY A 131 -16.61 -9.99 -2.53
C GLY A 131 -15.99 -11.38 -2.55
N GLU A 132 -15.46 -11.93 -1.42
CA GLU A 132 -14.72 -13.22 -1.43
C GLU A 132 -15.41 -14.32 -0.60
N PRO A 133 -15.70 -15.48 -1.20
CA PRO A 133 -16.32 -16.62 -0.50
C PRO A 133 -15.50 -17.14 0.68
N HIS A 134 -14.17 -17.16 0.57
CA HIS A 134 -13.27 -17.68 1.61
C HIS A 134 -13.23 -16.85 2.89
N GLN A 135 -13.51 -15.56 2.81
CA GLN A 135 -13.54 -14.70 3.99
C GLN A 135 -14.83 -14.89 4.79
N ARG A 136 -15.94 -15.21 4.12
CA ARG A 136 -17.20 -15.61 4.78
C ARG A 136 -17.05 -16.92 5.52
N GLU A 137 -16.43 -17.91 4.90
CA GLU A 137 -16.23 -19.25 5.48
C GLU A 137 -15.40 -19.19 6.79
N ARG A 138 -14.32 -18.38 6.81
CA ARG A 138 -13.52 -18.16 8.02
C ARG A 138 -14.25 -17.37 9.12
N LEU A 139 -15.15 -16.46 8.76
CA LEU A 139 -15.95 -15.73 9.74
C LEU A 139 -17.03 -16.61 10.35
N ASP A 140 -17.62 -17.50 9.54
CA ASP A 140 -18.62 -18.46 9.99
C ASP A 140 -17.98 -19.55 10.87
N GLU A 141 -16.78 -20.04 10.56
CA GLU A 141 -16.00 -20.95 11.41
C GLU A 141 -15.60 -20.36 12.77
N ARG A 142 -15.40 -19.04 12.85
CA ARG A 142 -15.10 -18.34 14.12
C ARG A 142 -16.33 -17.99 14.93
N ALA A 143 -17.50 -17.97 14.31
CA ALA A 143 -18.78 -17.70 14.96
C ALA A 143 -19.51 -18.95 15.46
N ALA A 144 -19.03 -20.12 15.06
CA ALA A 144 -19.55 -21.44 15.49
C ALA A 144 -18.75 -22.00 16.66
#